data_871b47ee74f1db5924ded0f1d5552197
#
_entry.id   871b47ee74f1db5924ded0f1d5552197
#
_cell.length_a   1.000
_cell.length_b   1.000
_cell.length_c   1.000
_cell.angle_alpha   90.00
_cell.angle_beta   90.00
_cell.angle_gamma   90.00
#
_symmetry.space_group_name_H-M   'P 1'
#
loop_
_entity.id
_entity.type
_entity.pdbx_description
1 polymer ?
#
loop_
_entity_poly.entity_id
_entity_poly.type
_entity_poly.pdbx_seq_one_letter_code
_entity_poly.pdbx_strand_id
1 'polypeptide(L)'
;MTVGISNSALAQSGVASVYSGGKTANGERAHAHGMTAAHRTLPFGTMVRVTHRKSGKSVVVRINDRGPFIRGRVIDLTPAAARALGFNGLAPVVLAVVGG
;
A
#
# COMPACT_ATOMS: atom_id res chain seq x y z
N MET A 1 -10.83 -28.13 1.50
CA MET A 1 -10.48 -27.58 1.35
C MET A 1 -10.07 -26.67 0.89
N THR A 2 -9.93 -26.10 0.82
CA THR A 2 -9.56 -25.37 0.57
C THR A 2 -9.41 -24.41 -0.04
N VAL A 3 -9.73 -23.87 -0.14
CA VAL A 3 -9.80 -23.02 -0.78
C VAL A 3 -9.31 -21.68 -0.43
N GLY A 4 -9.38 -21.02 0.55
CA GLY A 4 -8.81 -19.74 0.89
C GLY A 4 -7.34 -19.61 0.68
N ILE A 5 -6.76 -20.59 0.25
CA ILE A 5 -5.35 -20.67 0.05
C ILE A 5 -4.86 -19.65 -0.94
N SER A 6 -5.63 -19.41 -1.99
CA SER A 6 -5.20 -18.45 -3.00
C SER A 6 -5.08 -17.05 -2.44
N ASN A 7 -5.86 -16.72 -1.41
CA ASN A 7 -5.79 -15.40 -0.81
C ASN A 7 -4.50 -15.17 -0.05
N SER A 8 -4.01 -16.20 0.63
CA SER A 8 -2.77 -16.01 1.37
C SER A 8 -1.58 -15.84 0.42
N ALA A 9 -1.66 -16.37 -0.80
CA ALA A 9 -0.60 -16.15 -1.76
C ALA A 9 -0.48 -14.69 -2.20
N LEU A 10 -1.52 -13.88 -2.00
CA LEU A 10 -1.53 -12.48 -2.36
C LEU A 10 -1.18 -11.58 -1.19
N ALA A 11 -1.00 -12.13 0.00
CA ALA A 11 -0.64 -11.33 1.17
C ALA A 11 0.85 -11.09 1.19
N GLN A 12 1.23 -9.91 1.62
CA GLN A 12 2.62 -9.53 1.74
C GLN A 12 2.81 -8.73 3.00
N SER A 13 3.77 -9.12 3.83
CA SER A 13 4.11 -8.41 5.05
C SER A 13 5.34 -7.56 4.83
N GLY A 14 5.42 -6.44 5.53
CA GLY A 14 6.60 -5.60 5.47
C GLY A 14 6.33 -4.26 6.12
N VAL A 15 7.14 -3.28 5.75
CA VAL A 15 7.06 -1.95 6.32
C VAL A 15 6.48 -1.00 5.28
N ALA A 16 5.48 -0.23 5.72
CA ALA A 16 4.95 0.87 4.93
C ALA A 16 5.70 2.15 5.25
N SER A 17 5.90 2.98 4.24
CA SER A 17 6.46 4.32 4.41
C SER A 17 5.49 5.33 3.81
N VAL A 18 5.81 6.61 3.95
CA VAL A 18 4.99 7.71 3.46
C VAL A 18 5.82 8.50 2.47
N TYR A 19 5.23 8.87 1.34
CA TYR A 19 5.94 9.70 0.40
C TYR A 19 5.20 11.00 0.15
N SER A 20 5.96 12.01 -0.28
CA SER A 20 5.39 13.31 -0.60
C SER A 20 5.03 13.36 -2.08
N GLY A 21 4.38 14.44 -2.47
CA GLY A 21 3.83 14.58 -3.79
C GLY A 21 4.83 14.54 -4.93
N GLY A 22 4.34 14.81 -6.10
CA GLY A 22 5.10 14.76 -7.34
C GLY A 22 4.37 13.92 -8.36
N LYS A 23 4.97 13.76 -9.52
CA LYS A 23 4.39 12.97 -10.59
C LYS A 23 4.70 11.50 -10.36
N THR A 24 3.70 10.65 -10.45
CA THR A 24 3.87 9.23 -10.23
C THR A 24 4.26 8.52 -11.52
N ALA A 25 4.64 7.25 -11.41
CA ALA A 25 5.11 6.48 -12.55
C ALA A 25 4.02 6.26 -13.60
N ASN A 26 2.74 6.27 -13.21
CA ASN A 26 1.66 6.12 -14.18
C ASN A 26 1.24 7.46 -14.82
N GLY A 27 1.95 8.55 -14.52
CA GLY A 27 1.68 9.85 -15.10
C GLY A 27 0.74 10.73 -14.30
N GLU A 28 0.13 10.21 -13.25
CA GLU A 28 -0.73 11.01 -12.38
C GLU A 28 0.11 11.85 -11.44
N ARG A 29 -0.49 12.90 -10.89
CA ARG A 29 0.10 13.58 -9.76
C ARG A 29 -0.24 12.84 -8.48
N ALA A 30 0.77 12.72 -7.61
CA ALA A 30 0.52 12.22 -6.27
C ALA A 30 -0.14 13.33 -5.46
N HIS A 31 -1.26 13.03 -4.85
CA HIS A 31 -2.01 13.98 -4.03
C HIS A 31 -1.93 13.58 -2.58
N ALA A 32 -1.58 14.52 -1.71
CA ALA A 32 -1.48 14.25 -0.28
C ALA A 32 -2.78 13.71 0.30
N HIS A 33 -3.90 14.07 -0.31
CA HIS A 33 -5.23 13.64 0.14
C HIS A 33 -5.79 12.45 -0.62
N GLY A 34 -5.10 11.97 -1.65
CA GLY A 34 -5.55 10.82 -2.42
C GLY A 34 -5.21 9.52 -1.71
N MET A 35 -6.03 8.48 -1.93
CA MET A 35 -5.79 7.17 -1.34
C MET A 35 -5.07 6.29 -2.36
N THR A 36 -3.82 6.63 -2.62
CA THR A 36 -2.98 5.93 -3.59
C THR A 36 -1.65 5.54 -2.95
N ALA A 37 -0.90 4.69 -3.66
CA ALA A 37 0.35 4.19 -3.13
C ALA A 37 1.27 3.72 -4.24
N ALA A 38 2.54 3.56 -3.89
CA ALA A 38 3.54 2.95 -4.75
C ALA A 38 3.79 1.51 -4.31
N HIS A 39 3.92 0.63 -5.29
CA HIS A 39 4.30 -0.77 -5.08
C HIS A 39 5.24 -1.18 -6.22
N ARG A 40 6.17 -2.10 -5.89
CA ARG A 40 7.23 -2.42 -6.86
C ARG A 40 6.73 -3.16 -8.08
N THR A 41 5.72 -4.01 -7.94
CA THR A 41 5.35 -4.94 -9.03
C THR A 41 3.87 -4.99 -9.36
N LEU A 42 2.98 -4.63 -8.44
CA LEU A 42 1.55 -4.72 -8.71
C LEU A 42 1.16 -3.79 -9.86
N PRO A 43 0.31 -4.23 -10.77
CA PRO A 43 -0.11 -3.38 -11.88
C PRO A 43 -0.75 -2.08 -11.39
N PHE A 44 -0.57 -1.02 -12.16
CA PHE A 44 -1.24 0.25 -11.85
C PHE A 44 -2.76 0.02 -11.90
N GLY A 45 -3.45 0.62 -10.93
CA GLY A 45 -4.88 0.44 -10.79
C GLY A 45 -5.27 -0.66 -9.81
N THR A 46 -4.31 -1.48 -9.39
CA THR A 46 -4.59 -2.53 -8.41
C THR A 46 -5.04 -1.90 -7.09
N MET A 47 -6.11 -2.43 -6.53
CA MET A 47 -6.60 -1.99 -5.22
C MET A 47 -6.02 -2.91 -4.15
N VAL A 48 -5.46 -2.32 -3.12
CA VAL A 48 -4.76 -3.06 -2.07
C VAL A 48 -5.29 -2.63 -0.71
N ARG A 49 -5.66 -3.60 0.12
CA ARG A 49 -5.95 -3.34 1.52
C ARG A 49 -4.66 -3.40 2.29
N VAL A 50 -4.37 -2.31 3.00
CA VAL A 50 -3.20 -2.20 3.84
C VAL A 50 -3.68 -2.24 5.28
N THR A 51 -3.20 -3.20 6.05
CA THR A 51 -3.58 -3.36 7.45
C THR A 51 -2.36 -3.10 8.34
N HIS A 52 -2.54 -2.19 9.29
CA HIS A 52 -1.51 -1.89 10.28
C HIS A 52 -1.45 -3.05 11.28
N ARG A 53 -0.30 -3.68 11.41
CA ARG A 53 -0.19 -4.91 12.20
C ARG A 53 -0.39 -4.69 13.69
N LYS A 54 -0.12 -3.50 14.19
CA LYS A 54 -0.27 -3.21 15.62
C LYS A 54 -1.68 -2.81 16.00
N SER A 55 -2.29 -1.93 15.22
CA SER A 55 -3.61 -1.40 15.57
C SER A 55 -4.76 -2.18 14.94
N GLY A 56 -4.51 -2.90 13.86
CA GLY A 56 -5.55 -3.58 13.11
C GLY A 56 -6.32 -2.68 12.16
N LYS A 57 -6.02 -1.38 12.14
CA LYS A 57 -6.68 -0.47 11.20
C LYS A 57 -6.29 -0.82 9.78
N SER A 58 -7.19 -0.60 8.84
CA SER A 58 -6.90 -0.86 7.44
C SER A 58 -7.46 0.24 6.56
N VAL A 59 -6.83 0.40 5.38
CA VAL A 59 -7.31 1.28 4.32
C VAL A 59 -7.13 0.56 3.01
N VAL A 60 -7.90 0.96 2.01
CA VAL A 60 -7.73 0.47 0.64
C VAL A 60 -7.13 1.59 -0.19
N VAL A 61 -6.06 1.28 -0.91
CA VAL A 61 -5.36 2.24 -1.75
C VAL A 61 -5.25 1.70 -3.17
N ARG A 62 -5.10 2.61 -4.12
CA ARG A 62 -4.91 2.25 -5.54
C ARG A 62 -3.44 2.45 -5.88
N ILE A 63 -2.84 1.46 -6.51
CA ILE A 63 -1.44 1.53 -6.92
C ILE A 63 -1.32 2.41 -8.16
N ASN A 64 -0.48 3.44 -8.09
CA ASN A 64 -0.25 4.33 -9.22
C ASN A 64 1.22 4.71 -9.39
N ASP A 65 2.13 4.06 -8.66
CA ASP A 65 3.53 4.41 -8.72
C ASP A 65 4.39 3.18 -8.44
N ARG A 66 5.68 3.29 -8.66
CA ARG A 66 6.67 2.24 -8.43
C ARG A 66 7.57 2.59 -7.26
N GLY A 67 7.92 1.59 -6.48
CA GLY A 67 8.70 1.67 -5.26
C GLY A 67 7.88 1.13 -4.11
N PRO A 68 8.39 1.26 -2.89
CA PRO A 68 9.71 1.73 -2.52
C PRO A 68 10.80 0.70 -2.85
N PHE A 69 12.03 1.18 -3.02
CA PHE A 69 13.15 0.30 -3.39
C PHE A 69 14.12 0.11 -2.24
N ILE A 70 13.66 0.35 -1.04
CA ILE A 70 14.45 0.16 0.18
C ILE A 70 14.07 -1.20 0.76
N ARG A 71 15.07 -2.00 1.11
CA ARG A 71 14.85 -3.34 1.64
C ARG A 71 13.90 -3.30 2.83
N GLY A 72 12.95 -4.23 2.85
CA GLY A 72 11.98 -4.35 3.92
C GLY A 72 10.75 -3.49 3.77
N ARG A 73 10.80 -2.46 2.92
CA ARG A 73 9.63 -1.63 2.65
C ARG A 73 8.87 -2.21 1.49
N VAL A 74 7.55 -2.36 1.66
CA VAL A 74 6.72 -3.02 0.66
C VAL A 74 5.72 -2.09 0.01
N ILE A 75 5.42 -0.94 0.62
CA ILE A 75 4.47 0.00 0.06
C ILE A 75 4.81 1.40 0.56
N ASP A 76 4.56 2.38 -0.31
CA ASP A 76 4.79 3.78 0.01
C ASP A 76 3.45 4.50 -0.11
N LEU A 77 2.92 4.98 1.01
CA LEU A 77 1.56 5.50 1.08
C LEU A 77 1.54 7.01 0.98
N THR A 78 0.45 7.54 0.42
CA THR A 78 0.20 8.98 0.52
C THR A 78 0.00 9.37 1.98
N PRO A 79 0.22 10.66 2.32
CA PRO A 79 -0.04 11.12 3.69
C PRO A 79 -1.46 10.84 4.17
N ALA A 80 -2.47 10.97 3.30
CA ALA A 80 -3.85 10.69 3.69
C ALA A 80 -4.04 9.23 4.08
N ALA A 81 -3.47 8.31 3.29
CA ALA A 81 -3.56 6.89 3.60
C ALA A 81 -2.86 6.56 4.91
N ALA A 82 -1.67 7.14 5.12
CA ALA A 82 -0.93 6.94 6.35
C ALA A 82 -1.70 7.46 7.57
N ARG A 83 -2.32 8.64 7.44
CA ARG A 83 -3.14 9.17 8.53
C ARG A 83 -4.33 8.27 8.84
N ALA A 84 -4.97 7.74 7.81
CA ALA A 84 -6.09 6.83 8.00
C ALA A 84 -5.68 5.56 8.72
N LEU A 85 -4.44 5.10 8.51
CA LEU A 85 -3.89 3.97 9.25
C LEU A 85 -3.39 4.35 10.63
N GLY A 86 -3.25 5.62 10.90
CA GLY A 86 -2.83 6.09 12.22
C GLY A 86 -1.32 6.12 12.42
N PHE A 87 -0.55 6.34 11.36
CA PHE A 87 0.90 6.44 11.52
C PHE A 87 1.47 7.57 10.65
N ASN A 88 2.68 7.99 11.01
CA ASN A 88 3.53 8.75 10.12
C ASN A 88 4.93 8.17 10.22
N GLY A 89 5.71 8.27 9.14
CA GLY A 89 7.03 7.65 9.11
C GLY A 89 6.96 6.22 8.62
N LEU A 90 7.08 5.24 9.50
CA LEU A 90 7.11 3.82 9.15
C LEU A 90 6.11 3.04 10.01
N ALA A 91 5.55 2.00 9.43
CA ALA A 91 4.63 1.13 10.17
C ALA A 91 4.70 -0.31 9.62
N PRO A 92 4.58 -1.30 10.50
CA PRO A 92 4.49 -2.69 10.05
C PRO A 92 3.09 -2.96 9.50
N VAL A 93 3.01 -3.51 8.31
CA VAL A 93 1.74 -3.72 7.62
C VAL A 93 1.66 -5.08 6.96
N VAL A 94 0.43 -5.47 6.63
CA VAL A 94 0.14 -6.59 5.75
C VAL A 94 -0.67 -6.05 4.58
N LEU A 95 -0.29 -6.45 3.38
CA LEU A 95 -0.98 -6.07 2.15
C LEU A 95 -1.78 -7.23 1.61
N ALA A 96 -2.96 -6.94 1.08
CA ALA A 96 -3.76 -7.94 0.38
C ALA A 96 -4.44 -7.26 -0.81
N VAL A 97 -4.36 -7.90 -1.97
CA VAL A 97 -5.07 -7.38 -3.16
C VAL A 97 -6.56 -7.56 -2.94
N VAL A 98 -7.32 -6.51 -3.24
CA VAL A 98 -8.75 -6.46 -3.00
C VAL A 98 -9.50 -6.60 -4.30
N GLY A 99 -10.58 -7.35 -4.24
CA GLY A 99 -11.48 -7.43 -5.34
C GLY A 99 -10.98 -8.35 -6.41
N GLY A 100 -11.64 -8.38 -7.43
CA GLY A 100 -11.31 -9.29 -8.42
C GLY A 100 -10.99 -8.75 -9.76
#